data_51fe4b70511f30199df5e30319baef23
#
_entry.id   51fe4b70511f30199df5e30319baef23
#
_cell.length_a   1.000
_cell.length_b   1.000
_cell.length_c   1.000
_cell.angle_alpha   90.00
_cell.angle_beta   90.00
_cell.angle_gamma   90.00
#
_symmetry.space_group_name_H-M   'P 1'
#
loop_
_entity.id
_entity.type
_entity.pdbx_description
1 polymer ?
#
loop_
_entity_poly.entity_id
_entity_poly.type
_entity_poly.pdbx_seq_one_letter_code
_entity_poly.pdbx_strand_id
1 'polypeptide(L)'
;MCIRDSDYAQRRVQFGRPLVKNQIIQQRLADMLQDLTSIFLYCRRLLELEESGQLTEQQAALAKVHCTRAARKISADARDMFGGVGILLENDVARHHADIEALHTYEGTDTMQSLIVGKSITGVGAFAG
;
A
#
# COMPACT_ATOMS: atom_id res chain seq x y z
N MET A 1 7.47 -2.05 -8.29
CA MET A 1 7.72 -2.88 -7.11
C MET A 1 7.33 -4.34 -7.40
N CYS A 2 6.08 -4.74 -7.53
CA CYS A 2 5.68 -6.16 -7.68
C CYS A 2 6.40 -6.94 -8.80
N ILE A 3 6.71 -6.33 -9.95
CA ILE A 3 7.48 -6.98 -11.02
C ILE A 3 8.91 -7.29 -10.55
N ARG A 4 9.57 -6.35 -9.88
CA ARG A 4 10.93 -6.55 -9.34
C ARG A 4 10.95 -7.59 -8.21
N ASP A 5 9.91 -7.62 -7.39
CA ASP A 5 9.81 -8.56 -6.27
C ASP A 5 9.66 -9.99 -6.77
N SER A 6 8.81 -10.22 -7.78
CA SER A 6 8.68 -11.52 -8.43
C SER A 6 9.96 -11.95 -9.14
N ASP A 7 10.62 -11.03 -9.85
CA ASP A 7 11.92 -11.25 -10.49
C ASP A 7 12.99 -11.63 -9.47
N TYR A 8 13.07 -10.91 -8.36
CA TYR A 8 14.01 -11.24 -7.28
C TYR A 8 13.75 -12.63 -6.72
N ALA A 9 12.48 -12.94 -6.40
CA ALA A 9 12.10 -14.24 -5.87
C ALA A 9 12.40 -15.41 -6.84
N GLN A 10 12.34 -15.17 -8.14
CA GLN A 10 12.71 -16.16 -9.16
C GLN A 10 14.22 -16.38 -9.26
N ARG A 11 15.01 -15.32 -9.12
CA ARG A 11 16.48 -15.38 -9.30
C ARG A 11 17.23 -15.72 -8.03
N ARG A 12 16.73 -15.30 -6.87
CA ARG A 12 17.40 -15.53 -5.58
C ARG A 12 17.32 -16.99 -5.18
N VAL A 13 18.47 -17.65 -5.10
CA VAL A 13 18.58 -19.04 -4.63
C VAL A 13 18.98 -19.06 -3.16
N GLN A 14 18.21 -19.78 -2.33
CA GLN A 14 18.54 -20.11 -0.96
C GLN A 14 18.16 -21.58 -0.69
N PHE A 15 18.95 -22.26 0.15
CA PHE A 15 18.72 -23.68 0.46
C PHE A 15 18.57 -24.56 -0.79
N GLY A 16 19.39 -24.28 -1.83
CA GLY A 16 19.44 -25.06 -3.07
C GLY A 16 18.28 -24.85 -4.05
N ARG A 17 17.38 -23.85 -3.82
CA ARG A 17 16.25 -23.57 -4.71
C ARG A 17 15.90 -22.08 -4.77
N PRO A 18 15.29 -21.61 -5.88
CA PRO A 18 14.77 -20.24 -5.95
C PRO A 18 13.74 -19.96 -4.85
N LEU A 19 13.74 -18.71 -4.32
CA LEU A 19 12.81 -18.30 -3.27
C LEU A 19 11.34 -18.50 -3.65
N VAL A 20 10.99 -18.26 -4.91
CA VAL A 20 9.62 -18.42 -5.42
C VAL A 20 9.05 -19.83 -5.24
N LYS A 21 9.89 -20.84 -5.03
CA LYS A 21 9.44 -22.22 -4.74
C LYS A 21 8.97 -22.42 -3.28
N ASN A 22 9.08 -21.40 -2.42
CA ASN A 22 8.58 -21.47 -1.06
C ASN A 22 7.12 -20.96 -1.01
N GLN A 23 6.25 -21.74 -0.38
CA GLN A 23 4.81 -21.41 -0.25
C GLN A 23 4.58 -20.04 0.40
N ILE A 24 5.35 -19.70 1.44
CA ILE A 24 5.27 -18.41 2.13
C ILE A 24 5.56 -17.24 1.17
N ILE A 25 6.50 -17.39 0.24
CA ILE A 25 6.82 -16.36 -0.76
C ILE A 25 5.69 -16.23 -1.77
N GLN A 26 5.15 -17.34 -2.24
CA GLN A 26 4.00 -17.33 -3.16
C GLN A 26 2.76 -16.69 -2.53
N GLN A 27 2.48 -17.00 -1.27
CA GLN A 27 1.39 -16.38 -0.52
C GLN A 27 1.59 -14.87 -0.40
N ARG A 28 2.77 -14.40 0.01
CA ARG A 28 3.08 -12.97 0.11
C ARG A 28 2.89 -12.26 -1.24
N LEU A 29 3.37 -12.84 -2.34
CA LEU A 29 3.19 -12.29 -3.67
C LEU A 29 1.70 -12.18 -4.05
N ALA A 30 0.90 -13.19 -3.71
CA ALA A 30 -0.54 -13.18 -3.95
C ALA A 30 -1.26 -12.09 -3.12
N ASP A 31 -0.92 -11.97 -1.83
CA ASP A 31 -1.47 -10.95 -0.93
C ASP A 31 -1.10 -9.54 -1.41
N MET A 32 0.16 -9.32 -1.82
CA MET A 32 0.62 -8.05 -2.41
C MET A 32 -0.12 -7.72 -3.70
N LEU A 33 -0.39 -8.69 -4.56
CA LEU A 33 -1.16 -8.48 -5.79
C LEU A 33 -2.61 -8.13 -5.50
N GLN A 34 -3.24 -8.79 -4.51
CA GLN A 34 -4.60 -8.46 -4.05
C GLN A 34 -4.67 -7.02 -3.54
N ASP A 35 -3.77 -6.63 -2.66
CA ASP A 35 -3.70 -5.27 -2.11
C ASP A 35 -3.47 -4.23 -3.22
N LEU A 36 -2.55 -4.50 -4.16
CA LEU A 36 -2.28 -3.63 -5.31
C LEU A 36 -3.52 -3.48 -6.21
N THR A 37 -4.21 -4.59 -6.48
CA THR A 37 -5.44 -4.57 -7.29
C THR A 37 -6.51 -3.72 -6.63
N SER A 38 -6.68 -3.82 -5.31
CA SER A 38 -7.62 -2.98 -4.57
C SER A 38 -7.28 -1.50 -4.65
N ILE A 39 -5.99 -1.12 -4.54
CA ILE A 39 -5.52 0.26 -4.74
C ILE A 39 -5.93 0.78 -6.12
N PHE A 40 -5.66 0.02 -7.18
CA PHE A 40 -6.03 0.41 -8.55
C PHE A 40 -7.54 0.61 -8.73
N LEU A 41 -8.35 -0.29 -8.18
CA LEU A 41 -9.81 -0.18 -8.25
C LEU A 41 -10.32 1.06 -7.50
N TYR A 42 -9.77 1.37 -6.32
CA TYR A 42 -10.09 2.59 -5.60
C TYR A 42 -9.72 3.84 -6.40
N CYS A 43 -8.48 3.92 -6.88
CA CYS A 43 -8.01 5.07 -7.66
C CYS A 43 -8.84 5.27 -8.94
N ARG A 44 -9.15 4.18 -9.65
CA ARG A 44 -10.00 4.22 -10.83
C ARG A 44 -11.40 4.75 -10.50
N ARG A 45 -12.01 4.25 -9.42
CA ARG A 45 -13.34 4.73 -9.01
C ARG A 45 -13.33 6.20 -8.62
N LEU A 46 -12.27 6.68 -7.94
CA LEU A 46 -12.15 8.10 -7.62
C LEU A 46 -12.04 8.97 -8.87
N LEU A 47 -11.29 8.52 -9.87
CA LEU A 47 -11.17 9.22 -11.15
C LEU A 47 -12.53 9.35 -11.85
N GLU A 48 -13.30 8.25 -11.93
CA GLU A 48 -14.66 8.25 -12.50
C GLU A 48 -15.59 9.23 -11.75
N LEU A 49 -15.49 9.31 -10.42
CA LEU A 49 -16.27 10.23 -9.60
C LEU A 49 -15.84 11.68 -9.81
N GLU A 50 -14.55 11.94 -9.92
CA GLU A 50 -14.00 13.29 -10.21
C GLU A 50 -14.46 13.76 -11.58
N GLU A 51 -14.32 12.95 -12.62
CA GLU A 51 -14.76 13.28 -14.00
C GLU A 51 -16.26 13.56 -14.08
N SER A 52 -17.06 12.93 -13.23
CA SER A 52 -18.52 13.17 -13.17
C SER A 52 -18.93 14.29 -12.18
N GLY A 53 -17.97 14.92 -11.49
CA GLY A 53 -18.25 15.94 -10.47
C GLY A 53 -18.96 15.41 -9.22
N GLN A 54 -18.84 14.10 -8.96
CA GLN A 54 -19.50 13.41 -7.83
C GLN A 54 -18.54 13.00 -6.71
N LEU A 55 -17.25 13.33 -6.84
CA LEU A 55 -16.28 13.00 -5.79
C LEU A 55 -16.55 13.82 -4.53
N THR A 56 -16.61 13.14 -3.41
CA THR A 56 -16.77 13.77 -2.09
C THR A 56 -15.48 13.65 -1.26
N GLU A 57 -15.33 14.56 -0.30
CA GLU A 57 -14.21 14.53 0.64
C GLU A 57 -14.10 13.18 1.38
N GLN A 58 -15.22 12.61 1.79
CA GLN A 58 -15.26 11.32 2.49
C GLN A 58 -14.77 10.16 1.63
N GLN A 59 -15.11 10.17 0.34
CA GLN A 59 -14.64 9.15 -0.60
C GLN A 59 -13.13 9.26 -0.83
N ALA A 60 -12.61 10.47 -0.98
CA ALA A 60 -11.18 10.72 -1.10
C ALA A 60 -10.44 10.32 0.18
N ALA A 61 -10.95 10.70 1.35
CA ALA A 61 -10.39 10.32 2.64
C ALA A 61 -10.35 8.80 2.84
N LEU A 62 -11.45 8.11 2.55
CA LEU A 62 -11.54 6.64 2.65
C LEU A 62 -10.53 5.95 1.72
N ALA A 63 -10.40 6.43 0.49
CA ALA A 63 -9.42 5.89 -0.46
C ALA A 63 -7.99 6.13 0.02
N LYS A 64 -7.66 7.32 0.54
CA LYS A 64 -6.33 7.59 1.08
C LYS A 64 -5.99 6.64 2.23
N VAL A 65 -6.89 6.46 3.20
CA VAL A 65 -6.69 5.51 4.31
C VAL A 65 -6.41 4.10 3.79
N HIS A 66 -7.26 3.60 2.89
CA HIS A 66 -7.10 2.25 2.36
C HIS A 66 -5.81 2.10 1.55
N CYS A 67 -5.61 2.97 0.57
CA CYS A 67 -4.48 2.86 -0.37
C CYS A 67 -3.13 3.01 0.32
N THR A 68 -2.98 3.94 1.27
CA THR A 68 -1.70 4.12 1.96
C THR A 68 -1.41 2.99 2.95
N ARG A 69 -2.40 2.46 3.64
CA ARG A 69 -2.24 1.27 4.50
C ARG A 69 -1.85 0.04 3.68
N ALA A 70 -2.51 -0.21 2.57
CA ALA A 70 -2.19 -1.31 1.67
C ALA A 70 -0.79 -1.16 1.06
N ALA A 71 -0.42 0.04 0.62
CA ALA A 71 0.90 0.30 0.06
C ALA A 71 2.03 0.14 1.10
N ARG A 72 1.80 0.55 2.36
CA ARG A 72 2.74 0.29 3.47
C ARG A 72 2.96 -1.21 3.68
N LYS A 73 1.88 -1.98 3.70
CA LYS A 73 1.94 -3.44 3.85
C LYS A 73 2.71 -4.07 2.68
N ILE A 74 2.38 -3.71 1.43
CA ILE A 74 3.08 -4.20 0.24
C ILE A 74 4.58 -3.89 0.32
N SER A 75 4.94 -2.66 0.68
CA SER A 75 6.36 -2.25 0.74
C SER A 75 7.12 -2.96 1.88
N ALA A 76 6.47 -3.21 3.02
CA ALA A 76 7.04 -3.96 4.12
C ALA A 76 7.26 -5.44 3.74
N ASP A 77 6.26 -6.08 3.15
CA ASP A 77 6.36 -7.47 2.68
C ASP A 77 7.45 -7.64 1.61
N ALA A 78 7.53 -6.70 0.66
CA ALA A 78 8.59 -6.66 -0.35
C ALA A 78 9.97 -6.55 0.31
N ARG A 79 10.16 -5.60 1.22
CA ARG A 79 11.42 -5.41 1.94
C ARG A 79 11.83 -6.69 2.69
N ASP A 80 10.89 -7.34 3.36
CA ASP A 80 11.15 -8.59 4.07
C ASP A 80 11.55 -9.73 3.14
N MET A 81 10.92 -9.84 1.95
CA MET A 81 11.27 -10.86 0.95
C MET A 81 12.70 -10.69 0.44
N PHE A 82 13.21 -9.47 0.35
CA PHE A 82 14.59 -9.18 -0.04
C PHE A 82 15.60 -9.52 1.07
N GLY A 83 15.16 -9.71 2.31
CA GLY A 83 16.04 -10.00 3.44
C GLY A 83 17.07 -8.88 3.68
N GLY A 84 18.34 -9.24 3.92
CA GLY A 84 19.40 -8.26 4.17
C GLY A 84 19.65 -7.28 3.02
N VAL A 85 19.42 -7.71 1.78
CA VAL A 85 19.53 -6.82 0.60
C VAL A 85 18.41 -5.77 0.57
N GLY A 86 17.27 -6.06 1.20
CA GLY A 86 16.10 -5.17 1.26
C GLY A 86 16.28 -3.92 2.11
N ILE A 87 17.35 -3.81 2.89
CA ILE A 87 17.68 -2.61 3.65
C ILE A 87 18.73 -1.72 2.98
N LEU A 88 19.30 -2.17 1.86
CA LEU A 88 20.31 -1.42 1.13
C LEU A 88 19.64 -0.43 0.18
N LEU A 89 20.07 0.83 0.21
CA LEU A 89 19.47 1.90 -0.62
C LEU A 89 19.70 1.72 -2.13
N GLU A 90 20.72 0.95 -2.53
CA GLU A 90 20.95 0.54 -3.92
C GLU A 90 19.83 -0.37 -4.47
N ASN A 91 19.04 -0.97 -3.58
CA ASN A 91 17.82 -1.69 -3.93
C ASN A 91 16.63 -0.78 -3.69
N ASP A 92 15.91 -0.40 -4.72
CA ASP A 92 14.80 0.54 -4.67
C ASP A 92 13.70 0.21 -3.63
N VAL A 93 13.64 -1.04 -3.15
CA VAL A 93 12.63 -1.47 -2.17
C VAL A 93 12.74 -0.70 -0.85
N ALA A 94 13.96 -0.43 -0.36
CA ALA A 94 14.17 0.35 0.85
C ALA A 94 13.70 1.79 0.66
N ARG A 95 14.00 2.40 -0.51
CA ARG A 95 13.53 3.74 -0.87
C ARG A 95 12.00 3.79 -0.95
N HIS A 96 11.38 2.86 -1.68
CA HIS A 96 9.91 2.82 -1.78
C HIS A 96 9.23 2.63 -0.43
N HIS A 97 9.84 1.86 0.48
CA HIS A 97 9.32 1.71 1.84
C HIS A 97 9.37 3.03 2.62
N ALA A 98 10.43 3.83 2.46
CA ALA A 98 10.52 5.16 3.07
C ALA A 98 9.57 6.17 2.39
N ASP A 99 9.48 6.18 1.07
CA ASP A 99 8.64 7.10 0.31
C ASP A 99 7.14 6.94 0.66
N ILE A 100 6.68 5.71 0.90
CA ILE A 100 5.27 5.48 1.24
C ILE A 100 4.90 6.03 2.63
N GLU A 101 5.85 6.15 3.55
CA GLU A 101 5.62 6.79 4.85
C GLU A 101 5.29 8.28 4.69
N ALA A 102 5.89 8.95 3.71
CA ALA A 102 5.54 10.32 3.37
C ALA A 102 4.09 10.43 2.88
N LEU A 103 3.68 9.58 1.94
CA LEU A 103 2.31 9.52 1.42
C LEU A 103 1.28 9.22 2.52
N HIS A 104 1.63 8.36 3.48
CA HIS A 104 0.78 8.03 4.61
C HIS A 104 0.63 9.18 5.61
N THR A 105 1.60 10.09 5.65
CA THR A 105 1.71 11.14 6.68
C THR A 105 1.21 12.49 6.22
N TYR A 106 1.61 12.96 5.02
CA TYR A 106 1.28 14.32 4.55
C TYR A 106 -0.14 14.43 3.98
N GLU A 107 -0.61 15.67 3.78
CA GLU A 107 -1.97 15.99 3.29
C GLU A 107 -3.09 15.34 4.15
N GLY A 108 -2.90 15.42 5.47
CA GLY A 108 -3.75 14.76 6.45
C GLY A 108 -3.30 13.35 6.77
N THR A 109 -2.89 13.13 8.01
CA THR A 109 -2.43 11.82 8.50
C THR A 109 -3.54 10.76 8.39
N ASP A 110 -3.16 9.50 8.49
CA ASP A 110 -4.11 8.37 8.53
C ASP A 110 -5.24 8.58 9.55
N THR A 111 -4.90 9.08 10.75
CA THR A 111 -5.90 9.39 11.78
C THR A 111 -6.84 10.50 11.33
N MET A 112 -6.32 11.59 10.76
CA MET A 112 -7.15 12.71 10.29
C MET A 112 -8.12 12.26 9.20
N GLN A 113 -7.66 11.49 8.23
CA GLN A 113 -8.51 10.93 7.18
C GLN A 113 -9.59 9.99 7.75
N SER A 114 -9.22 9.16 8.72
CA SER A 114 -10.17 8.28 9.41
C SER A 114 -11.23 9.06 10.17
N LEU A 115 -10.89 10.20 10.77
CA LEU A 115 -11.85 11.07 11.46
C LEU A 115 -12.83 11.75 10.49
N ILE A 116 -12.39 12.14 9.29
CA ILE A 116 -13.29 12.65 8.22
C ILE A 116 -14.33 11.57 7.88
N VAL A 117 -13.89 10.34 7.65
CA VAL A 117 -14.80 9.20 7.39
C VAL A 117 -15.72 8.95 8.57
N GLY A 118 -15.18 8.92 9.79
CA GLY A 118 -15.97 8.73 11.02
C GLY A 118 -17.06 9.77 11.19
N LYS A 119 -16.76 11.05 10.94
CA LYS A 119 -17.74 12.13 10.94
C LYS A 119 -18.85 11.91 9.91
N SER A 120 -18.53 11.43 8.73
CA SER A 120 -19.54 11.17 7.69
C SER A 120 -20.51 10.04 8.06
N ILE A 121 -20.04 9.06 8.84
CA ILE A 121 -20.85 7.93 9.31
C ILE A 121 -21.73 8.31 10.52
N THR A 122 -21.16 9.06 11.45
CA THR A 122 -21.79 9.34 12.76
C THR A 122 -22.53 10.67 12.83
N GLY A 123 -22.25 11.60 11.90
CA GLY A 123 -22.73 12.99 11.96
C GLY A 123 -21.99 13.85 12.99
N VAL A 124 -21.08 13.29 13.79
CA VAL A 124 -20.39 13.98 14.90
C VAL A 124 -18.89 14.12 14.59
N GLY A 125 -18.39 15.35 14.62
CA GLY A 125 -16.96 15.62 14.48
C GLY A 125 -16.20 15.30 15.77
N ALA A 126 -15.04 14.65 15.65
CA ALA A 126 -14.21 14.28 16.81
C ALA A 126 -13.60 15.49 17.55
N PHE A 127 -13.63 16.67 16.94
CA PHE A 127 -13.13 17.94 17.51
C PHE A 127 -14.25 18.92 17.85
N ALA A 128 -15.52 18.51 17.74
CA ALA A 128 -16.65 19.32 18.20
C ALA A 128 -16.70 19.21 19.72
N GLY A 129 -16.19 20.22 20.41
CA GLY A 129 -16.42 20.50 21.82
C GLY A 129 -17.72 21.22 22.00
#